data_a2e38d26823d0d004e27dfab3756623b
#
_entry.id   a2e38d26823d0d004e27dfab3756623b
#
_cell.length_a   1.000
_cell.length_b   1.000
_cell.length_c   1.000
_cell.angle_alpha   90.00
_cell.angle_beta   90.00
_cell.angle_gamma   90.00
#
_symmetry.space_group_name_H-M   'P 1'
#
loop_
_entity.id
_entity.type
_entity.pdbx_description
1 polymer ?
#
loop_
_entity_poly.entity_id
_entity_poly.type
_entity_poly.pdbx_seq_one_letter_code
_entity_poly.pdbx_strand_id
1 'polypeptide(L)' 'MELVERIDVALHGLCQPLTVLQCRLAMGELIGEPDAMREAIREGLQECRRLNQTVGAMRAILQQVIADREDERIR' A
#
# COMPACT_ATOMS: atom_id res chain seq x y z
N MET A 1 -18.03 -9.97 5.59
CA MET A 1 -16.95 -9.24 6.28
C MET A 1 -17.40 -7.80 6.51
N GLU A 2 -17.30 -7.34 7.74
CA GLU A 2 -17.70 -5.98 8.09
C GLU A 2 -16.72 -4.96 7.50
N LEU A 3 -17.19 -3.71 7.36
CA LEU A 3 -16.41 -2.62 6.81
C LEU A 3 -15.09 -2.40 7.56
N VAL A 4 -15.17 -2.40 8.91
CA VAL A 4 -13.98 -2.19 9.75
C VAL A 4 -12.94 -3.27 9.50
N GLU A 5 -13.36 -4.52 9.36
CA GLU A 5 -12.46 -5.64 9.06
C GLU A 5 -11.82 -5.50 7.68
N ARG A 6 -12.60 -5.02 6.70
CA ARG A 6 -12.10 -4.80 5.34
C ARG A 6 -11.05 -3.71 5.30
N ILE A 7 -11.27 -2.64 6.06
CA ILE A 7 -10.29 -1.55 6.18
C ILE A 7 -9.03 -2.06 6.89
N ASP A 8 -9.19 -2.85 7.96
CA ASP A 8 -8.06 -3.41 8.69
C ASP A 8 -7.20 -4.31 7.80
N VAL A 9 -7.82 -5.19 7.01
CA VAL A 9 -7.10 -6.03 6.05
C VAL A 9 -6.34 -5.17 5.03
N ALA A 10 -6.97 -4.12 4.54
CA ALA A 10 -6.34 -3.21 3.58
C ALA A 10 -5.14 -2.47 4.21
N LEU A 11 -5.26 -2.04 5.46
CA LEU A 11 -4.15 -1.41 6.18
C LEU A 11 -2.97 -2.37 6.38
N HIS A 12 -3.25 -3.63 6.73
CA HIS A 12 -2.22 -4.66 6.81
C HIS A 12 -1.53 -4.87 5.46
N GLY A 13 -2.30 -4.78 4.38
CA GLY A 13 -1.76 -4.85 3.03
C GLY A 13 -0.81 -3.71 2.68
N LEU A 14 -0.93 -2.56 3.36
CA LEU A 14 0.02 -1.45 3.22
C LEU A 14 1.28 -1.67 4.03
N CYS A 15 1.15 -2.29 5.21
CA CYS A 15 2.29 -2.47 6.12
C CYS A 15 3.37 -3.37 5.53
N GLN A 16 3.00 -4.46 4.85
CA GLN A 16 3.97 -5.40 4.28
C GLN A 16 4.89 -4.75 3.23
N PRO A 17 4.36 -4.18 2.14
CA PRO A 17 5.24 -3.55 1.14
C PRO A 17 6.01 -2.36 1.69
N LEU A 18 5.44 -1.63 2.66
CA LEU A 18 6.15 -0.52 3.31
C LEU A 18 7.35 -1.03 4.10
N THR A 19 7.19 -2.12 4.84
CA THR A 19 8.28 -2.74 5.59
C THR A 19 9.38 -3.25 4.64
N VAL A 20 9.00 -3.93 3.56
CA VAL A 20 9.94 -4.42 2.56
C VAL A 20 10.71 -3.25 1.94
N LEU A 21 10.00 -2.17 1.58
CA LEU A 21 10.60 -0.96 1.02
C LEU A 21 11.66 -0.39 1.97
N GLN A 22 11.32 -0.23 3.23
CA GLN A 22 12.24 0.30 4.24
C GLN A 22 13.47 -0.60 4.41
N CYS A 23 13.27 -1.92 4.48
CA CYS A 23 14.37 -2.87 4.59
C CYS A 23 15.30 -2.84 3.38
N ARG A 24 14.74 -2.79 2.17
CA ARG A 24 15.53 -2.75 0.93
C ARG A 24 16.38 -1.49 0.85
N LEU A 25 15.79 -0.34 1.15
CA LEU A 25 16.50 0.92 1.14
C LEU A 25 17.59 0.97 2.21
N ALA A 26 17.29 0.48 3.41
CA ALA A 26 18.26 0.41 4.50
C ALA A 26 19.43 -0.50 4.15
N MET A 27 19.19 -1.65 3.52
CA MET A 27 20.23 -2.56 3.09
C MET A 27 21.13 -1.92 2.01
N GLY A 28 20.52 -1.24 1.05
CA GLY A 28 21.28 -0.54 0.01
C GLY A 28 22.17 0.54 0.60
N GLU A 29 21.66 1.30 1.56
CA GLU A 29 22.43 2.32 2.26
C GLU A 29 23.56 1.72 3.08
N LEU A 30 23.28 0.63 3.80
CA LEU A 30 24.27 -0.05 4.65
C LEU A 30 25.43 -0.62 3.84
N ILE A 31 25.13 -1.27 2.73
CA ILE A 31 26.16 -1.85 1.83
C ILE A 31 26.93 -0.73 1.14
N GLY A 32 26.24 0.30 0.67
CA GLY A 32 26.84 1.52 0.12
C GLY A 32 27.51 1.37 -1.23
N GLU A 33 27.47 0.19 -1.85
CA GLU A 33 28.03 -0.01 -3.18
C GLU A 33 27.03 0.43 -4.25
N PRO A 34 27.49 1.01 -5.38
CA PRO A 34 26.58 1.51 -6.42
C PRO A 34 25.60 0.49 -6.94
N ASP A 35 26.04 -0.76 -7.16
CA ASP A 35 25.15 -1.81 -7.67
C ASP A 35 24.09 -2.19 -6.64
N ALA A 36 24.45 -2.28 -5.37
CA ALA A 36 23.52 -2.56 -4.28
C ALA A 36 22.50 -1.44 -4.14
N MET A 37 22.94 -0.20 -4.28
CA MET A 37 22.05 0.98 -4.21
C MET A 37 21.07 1.00 -5.38
N ARG A 38 21.51 0.67 -6.58
CA ARG A 38 20.64 0.57 -7.76
C ARG A 38 19.59 -0.51 -7.58
N GLU A 39 20.01 -1.65 -7.08
CA GLU A 39 19.11 -2.78 -6.82
C GLU A 39 18.05 -2.38 -5.78
N ALA A 40 18.48 -1.71 -4.71
CA ALA A 40 17.58 -1.22 -3.68
C ALA A 40 16.53 -0.25 -4.25
N ILE A 41 16.96 0.65 -5.13
CA ILE A 41 16.05 1.61 -5.77
C ILE A 41 15.05 0.87 -6.65
N ARG A 42 15.51 -0.09 -7.46
CA ARG A 42 14.64 -0.85 -8.35
C ARG A 42 13.58 -1.63 -7.57
N GLU A 43 14.00 -2.32 -6.54
CA GLU A 43 13.08 -3.09 -5.68
C GLU A 43 12.15 -2.17 -4.89
N GLY A 44 12.66 -1.02 -4.44
CA GLY A 44 11.85 -0.02 -3.77
C GLY A 44 10.75 0.53 -4.66
N LEU A 45 11.05 0.77 -5.93
CA LEU A 45 10.04 1.22 -6.89
C LEU A 45 8.94 0.17 -7.11
N GLN A 46 9.30 -1.11 -7.12
CA GLN A 46 8.31 -2.19 -7.19
C GLN A 46 7.38 -2.18 -5.98
N GLU A 47 7.93 -1.99 -4.80
CA GLU A 47 7.11 -1.91 -3.59
C GLU A 47 6.22 -0.67 -3.57
N CYS A 48 6.70 0.44 -4.12
CA CYS A 48 5.87 1.64 -4.29
C CYS A 48 4.67 1.38 -5.20
N ARG A 49 4.83 0.61 -6.27
CA ARG A 49 3.73 0.23 -7.14
C ARG A 49 2.70 -0.62 -6.40
N ARG A 50 3.16 -1.55 -5.58
CA ARG A 50 2.25 -2.38 -4.75
C ARG A 50 1.49 -1.52 -3.75
N LEU A 51 2.17 -0.56 -3.12
CA LEU A 51 1.52 0.39 -2.21
C LEU A 51 0.42 1.18 -2.93
N ASN A 52 0.73 1.69 -4.11
CA ASN A 52 -0.24 2.45 -4.91
C ASN A 52 -1.46 1.60 -5.29
N GLN A 53 -1.25 0.34 -5.63
CA GLN A 53 -2.35 -0.58 -5.94
C GLN A 53 -3.24 -0.82 -4.72
N THR A 54 -2.64 -1.01 -3.56
CA THR A 54 -3.37 -1.22 -2.31
C THR A 54 -4.16 0.03 -1.92
N VAL A 55 -3.55 1.22 -2.07
CA VAL A 55 -4.25 2.49 -1.83
C VAL A 55 -5.43 2.63 -2.79
N GLY A 56 -5.25 2.26 -4.06
CA GLY A 56 -6.34 2.28 -5.04
C GLY A 56 -7.50 1.38 -4.64
N ALA A 57 -7.20 0.18 -4.14
CA ALA A 57 -8.23 -0.75 -3.66
C ALA A 57 -8.97 -0.18 -2.44
N MET A 58 -8.26 0.47 -1.52
CA MET A 58 -8.89 1.12 -0.37
C MET A 58 -9.82 2.25 -0.80
N ARG A 59 -9.40 3.06 -1.75
CA ARG A 59 -10.22 4.16 -2.27
C ARG A 59 -11.50 3.63 -2.93
N ALA A 60 -11.40 2.53 -3.65
CA ALA A 60 -12.57 1.89 -4.26
C ALA A 60 -13.58 1.44 -3.20
N ILE A 61 -13.10 0.86 -2.10
CA ILE A 61 -13.94 0.44 -0.98
C ILE A 61 -14.65 1.67 -0.37
N LEU A 62 -13.91 2.74 -0.12
CA LEU A 62 -14.48 3.95 0.46
C LEU A 62 -15.51 4.61 -0.47
N GLN A 63 -15.25 4.64 -1.75
CA GLN A 63 -16.19 5.18 -2.73
C GLN A 63 -17.48 4.38 -2.77
N GLN A 64 -17.38 3.07 -2.65
CA GLN A 64 -18.57 2.20 -2.59
C GLN A 64 -19.40 2.49 -1.34
N VAL A 65 -18.76 2.67 -0.19
CA VAL A 65 -19.42 3.01 1.05
C VAL A 65 -20.15 4.36 0.95
N ILE A 66 -19.49 5.35 0.35
CA ILE A 66 -20.09 6.67 0.15
C ILE A 66 -21.31 6.58 -0.78
N ALA A 67 -21.21 5.83 -1.87
CA ALA A 67 -22.29 5.62 -2.82
C ALA A 67 -23.49 4.94 -2.15
N ASP A 68 -23.24 3.93 -1.33
CA ASP A 68 -24.28 3.22 -0.60
C ASP A 68 -25.00 4.14 0.41
N ARG A 69 -24.27 5.00 1.08
CA ARG A 69 -24.84 5.98 2.01
C ARG A 69 -25.70 7.01 1.30
N GLU A 70 -25.28 7.48 0.16
CA GLU A 70 -26.05 8.43 -0.64
C GLU A 70 -27.35 7.81 -1.11
N ASP A 71 -27.31 6.55 -1.53
CA ASP A 71 -28.49 5.79 -1.94
C ASP A 71 -29.50 5.69 -0.78
N GLU A 72 -29.03 5.37 0.41
CA GLU A 72 -29.89 5.30 1.60
C GLU A 72 -30.51 6.65 1.95
N ARG A 73 -29.75 7.72 1.76
CA ARG A 73 -30.23 9.07 2.05
C ARG A 73 -31.34 9.51 1.10
N ILE A 74 -31.26 9.10 -0.16
CA ILE A 74 -32.25 9.45 -1.17
C ILE A 74 -33.58 8.71 -0.95
N ARG A 75 -33.52 7.51 -0.40
CA ARG A 75 -34.72 6.73 -0.10
C ARG A 75 -35.40 7.21 1.17
#